data_7b2906266ee5aacbb949338792c5547f
#
_entry.id   7b2906266ee5aacbb949338792c5547f
#
_cell.length_a   1.000
_cell.length_b   1.000
_cell.length_c   1.000
_cell.angle_alpha   90.00
_cell.angle_beta   90.00
_cell.angle_gamma   90.00
#
_symmetry.space_group_name_H-M   'P 1'
#
loop_
_entity.id
_entity.type
_entity.pdbx_description
1 polymer ?
#
loop_
_entity_poly.entity_id
_entity_poly.type
_entity_poly.pdbx_seq_one_letter_code
_entity_poly.pdbx_strand_id
1 'polypeptide(L)'
;WGLVIGISSTVVVLKLLSDRGEVGSTYGNVSTGILLFQDVVSIPILVLLPMLASTNLSVQARSTEILMVLGRLGVFLVVIFLLGRFLIPRFLRFVANTHSKELFSLSVLSLTLGIGALTNQAGLSLALGAFLAGLMISESDFGNQAASEVLPLKDSFSAIFFVSVGMLLDFSYFLEKWPVFTIGLLAIMVIKFFLILGIAFLFRYPSKISVFVALALSQIGEFGFLILLSAKKNNIFSESSYQRLLGISILSI
;
A
#
# COMPACT_ATOMS: atom_id res chain seq x y z
N TRP A 1 -0.33 -13.22 -9.48
CA TRP A 1 -0.57 -13.77 -8.13
C TRP A 1 0.53 -13.32 -7.16
N GLY A 2 1.80 -13.57 -7.46
CA GLY A 2 2.92 -13.24 -6.57
C GLY A 2 2.96 -11.78 -6.11
N LEU A 3 2.61 -10.83 -6.96
CA LEU A 3 2.55 -9.40 -6.61
C LEU A 3 1.45 -9.08 -5.60
N VAL A 4 0.30 -9.76 -5.69
CA VAL A 4 -0.82 -9.60 -4.74
C VAL A 4 -0.46 -10.21 -3.38
N ILE A 5 0.07 -11.44 -3.41
CA ILE A 5 0.38 -12.22 -2.22
C ILE A 5 1.61 -11.68 -1.49
N GLY A 6 2.59 -11.13 -2.23
CA GLY A 6 3.89 -10.72 -1.69
C GLY A 6 3.82 -9.57 -0.69
N ILE A 7 2.82 -8.69 -0.81
CA ILE A 7 2.67 -7.49 0.04
C ILE A 7 1.93 -7.85 1.32
N SER A 8 2.44 -7.39 2.45
CA SER A 8 1.86 -7.59 3.79
C SER A 8 1.19 -6.30 4.29
N SER A 9 0.26 -6.40 5.26
CA SER A 9 -0.48 -5.24 5.77
C SER A 9 0.33 -4.46 6.79
N THR A 10 0.67 -3.23 6.44
CA THR A 10 1.32 -2.28 7.34
C THR A 10 0.39 -1.88 8.49
N VAL A 11 -0.89 -1.68 8.20
CA VAL A 11 -1.89 -1.27 9.19
C VAL A 11 -2.05 -2.31 10.29
N VAL A 12 -2.25 -3.58 9.92
CA VAL A 12 -2.48 -4.67 10.88
C VAL A 12 -1.24 -4.92 11.74
N VAL A 13 -0.07 -5.01 11.11
CA VAL A 13 1.18 -5.31 11.84
C VAL A 13 1.56 -4.18 12.78
N LEU A 14 1.52 -2.91 12.32
CA LEU A 14 1.85 -1.77 13.17
C LEU A 14 0.85 -1.62 14.31
N LYS A 15 -0.44 -1.87 14.07
CA LYS A 15 -1.46 -1.87 15.12
C LYS A 15 -1.16 -2.93 16.18
N LEU A 16 -0.90 -4.17 15.76
CA LEU A 16 -0.56 -5.27 16.68
C LEU A 16 0.71 -4.97 17.50
N LEU A 17 1.76 -4.45 16.86
CA LEU A 17 2.99 -4.06 17.54
C LEU A 17 2.78 -2.91 18.52
N SER A 18 1.95 -1.94 18.14
CA SER A 18 1.60 -0.78 18.99
C SER A 18 0.82 -1.21 20.22
N ASP A 19 -0.19 -2.05 20.05
CA ASP A 19 -1.04 -2.55 21.14
C ASP A 19 -0.22 -3.39 22.16
N ARG A 20 0.88 -3.98 21.72
CA ARG A 20 1.84 -4.72 22.58
C ARG A 20 2.99 -3.86 23.12
N GLY A 21 3.11 -2.60 22.70
CA GLY A 21 4.25 -1.75 23.04
C GLY A 21 5.58 -2.21 22.45
N GLU A 22 5.54 -2.97 21.33
CA GLU A 22 6.70 -3.67 20.75
C GLU A 22 7.18 -3.05 19.42
N VAL A 23 6.67 -1.89 19.03
CA VAL A 23 7.09 -1.17 17.80
C VAL A 23 8.60 -0.94 17.79
N GLY A 24 9.20 -0.52 18.92
CA GLY A 24 10.64 -0.28 19.07
C GLY A 24 11.49 -1.54 19.28
N SER A 25 10.89 -2.73 19.34
CA SER A 25 11.63 -3.99 19.46
C SER A 25 12.42 -4.31 18.18
N THR A 26 13.44 -5.16 18.27
CA THR A 26 14.25 -5.52 17.09
C THR A 26 13.39 -6.11 15.97
N TYR A 27 12.48 -7.03 16.29
CA TYR A 27 11.58 -7.59 15.28
C TYR A 27 10.52 -6.58 14.80
N GLY A 28 10.07 -5.66 15.68
CA GLY A 28 9.19 -4.56 15.30
C GLY A 28 9.84 -3.64 14.27
N ASN A 29 11.07 -3.21 14.51
CA ASN A 29 11.84 -2.38 13.58
C ASN A 29 12.09 -3.08 12.23
N VAL A 30 12.47 -4.38 12.27
CA VAL A 30 12.68 -5.17 11.04
C VAL A 30 11.38 -5.32 10.26
N SER A 31 10.27 -5.67 10.93
CA SER A 31 8.96 -5.79 10.28
C SER A 31 8.51 -4.48 9.66
N THR A 32 8.63 -3.37 10.40
CA THR A 32 8.27 -2.02 9.93
C THR A 32 9.11 -1.63 8.71
N GLY A 33 10.43 -1.88 8.73
CA GLY A 33 11.30 -1.60 7.59
C GLY A 33 10.91 -2.37 6.33
N ILE A 34 10.57 -3.67 6.47
CA ILE A 34 10.11 -4.50 5.35
C ILE A 34 8.77 -4.00 4.82
N LEU A 35 7.82 -3.68 5.71
CA LEU A 35 6.49 -3.18 5.33
C LEU A 35 6.59 -1.86 4.57
N LEU A 36 7.35 -0.89 5.08
CA LEU A 36 7.57 0.38 4.39
C LEU A 36 8.21 0.18 3.00
N PHE A 37 9.18 -0.74 2.89
CA PHE A 37 9.75 -1.08 1.60
C PHE A 37 8.71 -1.71 0.65
N GLN A 38 7.87 -2.61 1.13
CA GLN A 38 6.78 -3.21 0.35
C GLN A 38 5.78 -2.16 -0.12
N ASP A 39 5.42 -1.20 0.74
CA ASP A 39 4.52 -0.09 0.39
C ASP A 39 5.12 0.77 -0.73
N VAL A 40 6.40 1.13 -0.63
CA VAL A 40 7.11 1.88 -1.69
C VAL A 40 7.16 1.10 -3.00
N VAL A 41 7.44 -0.21 -2.96
CA VAL A 41 7.52 -1.07 -4.16
C VAL A 41 6.14 -1.31 -4.78
N SER A 42 5.06 -1.29 -3.99
CA SER A 42 3.69 -1.46 -4.50
C SER A 42 3.29 -0.38 -5.51
N ILE A 43 3.86 0.82 -5.38
CA ILE A 43 3.55 1.97 -6.21
C ILE A 43 3.97 1.78 -7.66
N PRO A 44 5.26 1.51 -7.98
CA PRO A 44 5.65 1.21 -9.36
C PRO A 44 4.93 -0.01 -9.93
N ILE A 45 4.61 -1.02 -9.11
CA ILE A 45 3.81 -2.16 -9.53
C ILE A 45 2.43 -1.69 -10.03
N LEU A 46 1.71 -0.86 -9.26
CA LEU A 46 0.40 -0.34 -9.63
C LEU A 46 0.45 0.51 -10.91
N VAL A 47 1.54 1.26 -11.12
CA VAL A 47 1.75 2.08 -12.33
C VAL A 47 2.02 1.21 -13.56
N LEU A 48 2.85 0.16 -13.42
CA LEU A 48 3.26 -0.68 -14.53
C LEU A 48 2.24 -1.78 -14.89
N LEU A 49 1.36 -2.14 -13.96
CA LEU A 49 0.44 -3.25 -14.13
C LEU A 49 -0.48 -3.12 -15.36
N PRO A 50 -1.10 -1.95 -15.67
CA PRO A 50 -1.90 -1.77 -16.89
C PRO A 50 -1.10 -1.97 -18.17
N MET A 51 0.18 -1.58 -18.16
CA MET A 51 1.08 -1.72 -19.32
C MET A 51 1.49 -3.18 -19.55
N LEU A 52 1.66 -3.96 -18.47
CA LEU A 52 1.93 -5.39 -18.55
C LEU A 52 0.72 -6.18 -19.06
N ALA A 53 -0.49 -5.65 -18.86
CA ALA A 53 -1.74 -6.24 -19.32
C ALA A 53 -1.98 -6.06 -20.84
N SER A 54 -1.41 -5.03 -21.46
CA SER A 54 -1.57 -4.77 -22.89
C SER A 54 -0.83 -5.82 -23.73
N THR A 55 -1.56 -6.81 -24.25
CA THR A 55 -0.99 -7.94 -25.03
C THR A 55 -0.77 -7.60 -26.50
N ASN A 56 -1.36 -6.53 -27.03
CA ASN A 56 -1.42 -6.22 -28.45
C ASN A 56 -0.27 -5.33 -28.96
N LEU A 57 0.69 -4.96 -28.12
CA LEU A 57 1.80 -4.11 -28.51
C LEU A 57 3.01 -4.95 -28.93
N SER A 58 3.67 -4.56 -30.01
CA SER A 58 4.99 -5.08 -30.34
C SER A 58 6.00 -4.79 -29.22
N VAL A 59 7.05 -5.61 -29.10
CA VAL A 59 8.08 -5.41 -28.05
C VAL A 59 8.67 -4.00 -28.10
N GLN A 60 8.87 -3.43 -29.28
CA GLN A 60 9.37 -2.06 -29.46
C GLN A 60 8.36 -1.00 -29.04
N ALA A 61 7.07 -1.16 -29.37
CA ALA A 61 6.02 -0.23 -28.91
C ALA A 61 5.86 -0.28 -27.37
N ARG A 62 5.97 -1.46 -26.79
CA ARG A 62 5.93 -1.65 -25.34
C ARG A 62 7.12 -0.98 -24.63
N SER A 63 8.33 -1.09 -25.17
CA SER A 63 9.53 -0.45 -24.59
C SER A 63 9.46 1.08 -24.65
N THR A 64 8.96 1.65 -25.74
CA THR A 64 8.77 3.11 -25.85
C THR A 64 7.67 3.62 -24.93
N GLU A 65 6.59 2.87 -24.74
CA GLU A 65 5.53 3.22 -23.82
C GLU A 65 6.01 3.18 -22.35
N ILE A 66 6.75 2.14 -21.97
CA ILE A 66 7.39 2.05 -20.64
C ILE A 66 8.33 3.24 -20.42
N LEU A 67 9.17 3.58 -21.41
CA LEU A 67 10.09 4.70 -21.30
C LEU A 67 9.36 6.04 -21.13
N MET A 68 8.26 6.25 -21.87
CA MET A 68 7.43 7.45 -21.74
C MET A 68 6.76 7.53 -20.37
N VAL A 69 6.25 6.43 -19.83
CA VAL A 69 5.64 6.40 -18.50
C VAL A 69 6.69 6.63 -17.40
N LEU A 70 7.86 6.00 -17.52
CA LEU A 70 8.97 6.26 -16.60
C LEU A 70 9.46 7.71 -16.69
N GLY A 71 9.50 8.29 -17.89
CA GLY A 71 9.83 9.70 -18.10
C GLY A 71 8.80 10.63 -17.45
N ARG A 72 7.49 10.38 -17.65
CA ARG A 72 6.40 11.11 -16.97
C ARG A 72 6.49 10.98 -15.46
N LEU A 73 6.72 9.76 -14.96
CA LEU A 73 6.91 9.50 -13.54
C LEU A 73 8.11 10.28 -12.99
N GLY A 74 9.24 10.28 -13.70
CA GLY A 74 10.43 11.04 -13.31
C GLY A 74 10.17 12.55 -13.23
N VAL A 75 9.57 13.13 -14.27
CA VAL A 75 9.19 14.56 -14.28
C VAL A 75 8.21 14.86 -13.16
N PHE A 76 7.20 14.01 -12.97
CA PHE A 76 6.21 14.16 -11.91
C PHE A 76 6.86 14.13 -10.52
N LEU A 77 7.77 13.18 -10.26
CA LEU A 77 8.50 13.08 -9.00
C LEU A 77 9.36 14.33 -8.73
N VAL A 78 10.01 14.89 -9.75
CA VAL A 78 10.78 16.13 -9.62
C VAL A 78 9.86 17.31 -9.28
N VAL A 79 8.74 17.46 -9.99
CA VAL A 79 7.75 18.52 -9.71
C VAL A 79 7.20 18.41 -8.30
N ILE A 80 6.80 17.21 -7.90
CA ILE A 80 6.28 16.94 -6.56
C ILE A 80 7.35 17.23 -5.50
N PHE A 81 8.59 16.80 -5.72
CA PHE A 81 9.70 17.07 -4.79
C PHE A 81 9.91 18.58 -4.61
N LEU A 82 9.90 19.36 -5.70
CA LEU A 82 10.03 20.81 -5.64
C LEU A 82 8.85 21.46 -4.90
N LEU A 83 7.62 21.02 -5.19
CA LEU A 83 6.42 21.49 -4.48
C LEU A 83 6.50 21.13 -2.98
N GLY A 84 6.90 19.90 -2.66
CA GLY A 84 7.06 19.43 -1.28
C GLY A 84 8.06 20.25 -0.49
N ARG A 85 9.22 20.52 -1.10
CA ARG A 85 10.30 21.25 -0.43
C ARG A 85 9.99 22.73 -0.22
N PHE A 86 9.26 23.36 -1.13
CA PHE A 86 9.09 24.82 -1.11
C PHE A 86 7.66 25.27 -0.80
N LEU A 87 6.65 24.65 -1.41
CA LEU A 87 5.26 25.11 -1.31
C LEU A 87 4.55 24.56 -0.08
N ILE A 88 4.66 23.25 0.16
CA ILE A 88 3.93 22.60 1.26
C ILE A 88 4.33 23.17 2.63
N PRO A 89 5.62 23.31 2.99
CA PRO A 89 5.98 23.87 4.29
C PRO A 89 5.50 25.32 4.46
N ARG A 90 5.55 26.13 3.41
CA ARG A 90 5.03 27.52 3.47
C ARG A 90 3.53 27.57 3.67
N PHE A 91 2.79 26.73 2.95
CA PHE A 91 1.35 26.64 3.05
C PHE A 91 0.92 26.13 4.45
N LEU A 92 1.54 25.06 4.94
CA LEU A 92 1.24 24.52 6.27
C LEU A 92 1.60 25.51 7.39
N ARG A 93 2.70 26.27 7.25
CA ARG A 93 3.05 27.33 8.20
C ARG A 93 2.02 28.45 8.20
N PHE A 94 1.53 28.88 7.04
CA PHE A 94 0.46 29.86 6.94
C PHE A 94 -0.80 29.38 7.65
N VAL A 95 -1.20 28.14 7.43
CA VAL A 95 -2.38 27.56 8.08
C VAL A 95 -2.15 27.37 9.59
N ALA A 96 -1.00 26.87 10.02
CA ALA A 96 -0.68 26.66 11.43
C ALA A 96 -0.73 27.96 12.25
N ASN A 97 -0.36 29.10 11.64
CA ASN A 97 -0.45 30.41 12.28
C ASN A 97 -1.89 30.87 12.56
N THR A 98 -2.90 30.23 12.01
CA THR A 98 -4.31 30.50 12.34
C THR A 98 -4.74 29.89 13.68
N HIS A 99 -3.92 29.01 14.26
CA HIS A 99 -4.17 28.27 15.51
C HIS A 99 -5.48 27.45 15.51
N SER A 100 -6.08 27.18 14.34
CA SER A 100 -7.26 26.30 14.19
C SER A 100 -6.81 24.90 13.80
N LYS A 101 -7.13 23.92 14.67
CA LYS A 101 -6.87 22.49 14.42
C LYS A 101 -7.69 21.97 13.23
N GLU A 102 -8.95 22.39 13.15
CA GLU A 102 -9.86 21.99 12.08
C GLU A 102 -9.37 22.46 10.72
N LEU A 103 -8.93 23.73 10.64
CA LEU A 103 -8.38 24.28 9.40
C LEU A 103 -7.09 23.56 9.01
N PHE A 104 -6.24 23.23 9.98
CA PHE A 104 -5.00 22.49 9.73
C PHE A 104 -5.30 21.07 9.20
N SER A 105 -6.18 20.31 9.86
CA SER A 105 -6.57 18.97 9.43
C SER A 105 -7.18 18.96 8.03
N LEU A 106 -8.11 19.89 7.75
CA LEU A 106 -8.71 20.04 6.42
C LEU A 106 -7.65 20.40 5.37
N SER A 107 -6.66 21.23 5.72
CA SER A 107 -5.58 21.59 4.81
C SER A 107 -4.68 20.41 4.46
N VAL A 108 -4.32 19.58 5.44
CA VAL A 108 -3.55 18.35 5.23
C VAL A 108 -4.31 17.39 4.31
N LEU A 109 -5.60 17.16 4.56
CA LEU A 109 -6.45 16.33 3.71
C LEU A 109 -6.57 16.90 2.29
N SER A 110 -6.82 18.22 2.18
CA SER A 110 -6.96 18.89 0.88
C SER A 110 -5.66 18.81 0.06
N LEU A 111 -4.50 18.97 0.69
CA LEU A 111 -3.20 18.78 0.05
C LEU A 111 -3.04 17.34 -0.45
N THR A 112 -3.33 16.38 0.40
CA THR A 112 -3.18 14.94 0.08
C THR A 112 -4.08 14.55 -1.08
N LEU A 113 -5.36 14.90 -1.01
CA LEU A 113 -6.33 14.61 -2.08
C LEU A 113 -6.05 15.42 -3.36
N GLY A 114 -5.65 16.69 -3.22
CA GLY A 114 -5.32 17.56 -4.35
C GLY A 114 -4.11 17.04 -5.13
N ILE A 115 -3.03 16.67 -4.44
CA ILE A 115 -1.85 16.06 -5.07
C ILE A 115 -2.22 14.70 -5.68
N GLY A 116 -3.05 13.90 -5.00
CA GLY A 116 -3.58 12.67 -5.56
C GLY A 116 -4.36 12.89 -6.85
N ALA A 117 -5.25 13.86 -6.88
CA ALA A 117 -6.03 14.22 -8.07
C ALA A 117 -5.15 14.71 -9.23
N LEU A 118 -4.16 15.56 -8.95
CA LEU A 118 -3.19 16.02 -9.95
C LEU A 118 -2.36 14.86 -10.52
N THR A 119 -1.96 13.91 -9.66
CA THR A 119 -1.27 12.68 -10.06
C THR A 119 -2.12 11.86 -11.00
N ASN A 120 -3.40 11.72 -10.69
CA ASN A 120 -4.34 10.97 -11.52
C ASN A 120 -4.55 11.64 -12.90
N GLN A 121 -4.63 12.96 -12.96
CA GLN A 121 -4.68 13.70 -14.23
C GLN A 121 -3.41 13.55 -15.07
N ALA A 122 -2.25 13.37 -14.42
CA ALA A 122 -0.99 13.06 -15.10
C ALA A 122 -0.91 11.59 -15.62
N GLY A 123 -1.97 10.80 -15.44
CA GLY A 123 -2.04 9.40 -15.89
C GLY A 123 -1.38 8.41 -14.92
N LEU A 124 -1.11 8.82 -13.68
CA LEU A 124 -0.59 7.98 -12.61
C LEU A 124 -1.71 7.65 -11.60
N SER A 125 -1.45 6.79 -10.61
CA SER A 125 -2.47 6.44 -9.64
C SER A 125 -2.69 7.53 -8.59
N LEU A 126 -3.95 7.72 -8.17
CA LEU A 126 -4.31 8.62 -7.08
C LEU A 126 -3.58 8.23 -5.78
N ALA A 127 -3.42 6.92 -5.53
CA ALA A 127 -2.72 6.41 -4.36
C ALA A 127 -1.24 6.82 -4.32
N LEU A 128 -0.55 6.84 -5.49
CA LEU A 128 0.82 7.36 -5.59
C LEU A 128 0.89 8.83 -5.16
N GLY A 129 -0.02 9.66 -5.65
CA GLY A 129 -0.04 11.08 -5.30
C GLY A 129 -0.31 11.32 -3.82
N ALA A 130 -1.26 10.60 -3.24
CA ALA A 130 -1.56 10.68 -1.82
C ALA A 130 -0.37 10.23 -0.95
N PHE A 131 0.32 9.15 -1.35
CA PHE A 131 1.54 8.68 -0.68
C PHE A 131 2.66 9.73 -0.73
N LEU A 132 2.94 10.29 -1.90
CA LEU A 132 3.97 11.33 -2.06
C LEU A 132 3.62 12.59 -1.26
N ALA A 133 2.36 13.01 -1.23
CA ALA A 133 1.90 14.11 -0.40
C ALA A 133 2.17 13.83 1.10
N GLY A 134 1.82 12.65 1.56
CA GLY A 134 2.09 12.21 2.93
C GLY A 134 3.57 12.22 3.28
N LEU A 135 4.42 11.70 2.37
CA LEU A 135 5.87 11.72 2.55
C LEU A 135 6.41 13.15 2.67
N MET A 136 5.97 14.06 1.79
CA MET A 136 6.42 15.46 1.82
C MET A 136 5.93 16.21 3.07
N ILE A 137 4.72 15.94 3.53
CA ILE A 137 4.18 16.50 4.76
C ILE A 137 4.97 15.96 5.96
N SER A 138 5.30 14.69 5.99
CA SER A 138 6.07 14.06 7.09
C SER A 138 7.49 14.61 7.23
N GLU A 139 8.12 15.02 6.14
CA GLU A 139 9.45 15.66 6.11
C GLU A 139 9.41 17.16 6.48
N SER A 140 8.22 17.75 6.62
CA SER A 140 8.07 19.16 7.01
C SER A 140 8.14 19.33 8.54
N ASP A 141 8.35 20.58 9.00
CA ASP A 141 8.32 20.95 10.43
C ASP A 141 6.97 20.57 11.09
N PHE A 142 5.93 20.33 10.29
CA PHE A 142 4.56 20.01 10.72
C PHE A 142 4.22 18.52 10.64
N GLY A 143 5.19 17.64 10.32
CA GLY A 143 4.95 16.20 10.14
C GLY A 143 4.29 15.54 11.34
N ASN A 144 4.79 15.78 12.55
CA ASN A 144 4.22 15.21 13.78
C ASN A 144 2.80 15.72 14.06
N GLN A 145 2.55 17.01 13.82
CA GLN A 145 1.22 17.60 13.99
C GLN A 145 0.25 17.01 12.96
N ALA A 146 0.65 16.93 11.69
CA ALA A 146 -0.16 16.33 10.64
C ALA A 146 -0.47 14.85 10.93
N ALA A 147 0.52 14.09 11.41
CA ALA A 147 0.31 12.70 11.79
C ALA A 147 -0.74 12.56 12.92
N SER A 148 -0.64 13.38 13.97
CA SER A 148 -1.61 13.33 15.09
C SER A 148 -3.04 13.65 14.66
N GLU A 149 -3.23 14.54 13.69
CA GLU A 149 -4.55 14.92 13.18
C GLU A 149 -5.11 13.90 12.16
N VAL A 150 -4.24 13.22 11.41
CA VAL A 150 -4.67 12.25 10.37
C VAL A 150 -4.92 10.85 10.96
N LEU A 151 -4.24 10.48 12.05
CA LEU A 151 -4.38 9.14 12.65
C LEU A 151 -5.82 8.72 12.95
N PRO A 152 -6.70 9.55 13.58
CA PRO A 152 -8.08 9.17 13.83
C PRO A 152 -8.89 8.97 12.54
N LEU A 153 -8.59 9.77 11.52
CA LEU A 153 -9.23 9.66 10.20
C LEU A 153 -8.77 8.41 9.45
N LYS A 154 -7.47 8.06 9.56
CA LYS A 154 -6.92 6.84 9.00
C LYS A 154 -7.68 5.61 9.50
N ASP A 155 -7.94 5.51 10.80
CA ASP A 155 -8.65 4.36 11.38
C ASP A 155 -10.09 4.26 10.83
N SER A 156 -10.79 5.39 10.74
CA SER A 156 -12.14 5.45 10.18
C SER A 156 -12.17 5.08 8.69
N PHE A 157 -11.25 5.63 7.89
CA PHE A 157 -11.17 5.32 6.45
C PHE A 157 -10.71 3.89 6.20
N SER A 158 -9.84 3.34 7.04
CA SER A 158 -9.45 1.92 6.95
C SER A 158 -10.64 1.00 7.19
N ALA A 159 -11.49 1.30 8.17
CA ALA A 159 -12.71 0.53 8.41
C ALA A 159 -13.65 0.56 7.21
N ILE A 160 -13.90 1.75 6.64
CA ILE A 160 -14.72 1.90 5.41
C ILE A 160 -14.11 1.13 4.23
N PHE A 161 -12.79 1.20 4.07
CA PHE A 161 -12.07 0.47 3.02
C PHE A 161 -12.28 -1.05 3.15
N PHE A 162 -12.05 -1.63 4.34
CA PHE A 162 -12.22 -3.07 4.54
C PHE A 162 -13.66 -3.53 4.37
N VAL A 163 -14.64 -2.74 4.82
CA VAL A 163 -16.06 -3.00 4.56
C VAL A 163 -16.34 -3.00 3.05
N SER A 164 -15.85 -1.98 2.33
CA SER A 164 -16.05 -1.86 0.88
C SER A 164 -15.42 -3.03 0.11
N VAL A 165 -14.21 -3.46 0.52
CA VAL A 165 -13.54 -4.63 -0.07
C VAL A 165 -14.33 -5.90 0.24
N GLY A 166 -14.83 -6.05 1.47
CA GLY A 166 -15.68 -7.18 1.85
C GLY A 166 -16.96 -7.30 1.02
N MET A 167 -17.56 -6.17 0.65
CA MET A 167 -18.75 -6.13 -0.22
C MET A 167 -18.49 -6.56 -1.67
N LEU A 168 -17.23 -6.61 -2.11
CA LEU A 168 -16.86 -7.11 -3.45
C LEU A 168 -16.80 -8.63 -3.53
N LEU A 169 -16.84 -9.32 -2.38
CA LEU A 169 -16.82 -10.77 -2.31
C LEU A 169 -18.19 -11.34 -2.71
N ASP A 170 -18.20 -12.25 -3.66
CA ASP A 170 -19.38 -13.08 -3.94
C ASP A 170 -19.53 -14.14 -2.82
N PHE A 171 -20.46 -13.86 -1.91
CA PHE A 171 -20.69 -14.70 -0.75
C PHE A 171 -21.24 -16.08 -1.13
N SER A 172 -22.01 -16.18 -2.21
CA SER A 172 -22.52 -17.46 -2.71
C SER A 172 -21.38 -18.34 -3.22
N TYR A 173 -20.47 -17.75 -4.01
CA TYR A 173 -19.28 -18.43 -4.49
C TYR A 173 -18.33 -18.83 -3.34
N PHE A 174 -18.21 -17.97 -2.33
CA PHE A 174 -17.43 -18.28 -1.13
C PHE A 174 -17.97 -19.48 -0.38
N LEU A 175 -19.28 -19.53 -0.12
CA LEU A 175 -19.91 -20.66 0.58
C LEU A 175 -19.82 -21.98 -0.22
N GLU A 176 -19.97 -21.91 -1.54
CA GLU A 176 -19.86 -23.09 -2.41
C GLU A 176 -18.44 -23.67 -2.43
N LYS A 177 -17.43 -22.78 -2.43
CA LYS A 177 -16.02 -23.16 -2.62
C LYS A 177 -15.16 -22.96 -1.35
N TRP A 178 -15.77 -22.93 -0.15
CA TRP A 178 -15.05 -22.66 1.11
C TRP A 178 -13.79 -23.51 1.34
N PRO A 179 -13.70 -24.80 0.92
CA PRO A 179 -12.47 -25.55 1.12
C PRO A 179 -11.30 -24.99 0.29
N VAL A 180 -11.59 -24.45 -0.91
CA VAL A 180 -10.57 -23.83 -1.77
C VAL A 180 -10.01 -22.57 -1.11
N PHE A 181 -10.86 -21.78 -0.46
CA PHE A 181 -10.44 -20.58 0.27
C PHE A 181 -9.58 -20.95 1.49
N THR A 182 -10.01 -21.94 2.28
CA THR A 182 -9.28 -22.36 3.47
C THR A 182 -7.91 -22.97 3.11
N ILE A 183 -7.87 -23.86 2.12
CA ILE A 183 -6.61 -24.47 1.67
C ILE A 183 -5.70 -23.39 1.05
N GLY A 184 -6.26 -22.47 0.24
CA GLY A 184 -5.52 -21.38 -0.35
C GLY A 184 -4.93 -20.43 0.69
N LEU A 185 -5.71 -20.08 1.72
CA LEU A 185 -5.26 -19.27 2.85
C LEU A 185 -4.08 -19.93 3.58
N LEU A 186 -4.25 -21.17 4.00
CA LEU A 186 -3.20 -21.90 4.71
C LEU A 186 -1.94 -22.05 3.84
N ALA A 187 -2.10 -22.39 2.56
CA ALA A 187 -0.97 -22.50 1.64
C ALA A 187 -0.20 -21.19 1.50
N ILE A 188 -0.90 -20.05 1.31
CA ILE A 188 -0.27 -18.75 1.16
C ILE A 188 0.44 -18.35 2.47
N MET A 189 -0.21 -18.50 3.62
CA MET A 189 0.39 -18.15 4.90
C MET A 189 1.64 -19.01 5.18
N VAL A 190 1.59 -20.29 4.92
CA VAL A 190 2.73 -21.21 5.12
C VAL A 190 3.86 -20.87 4.15
N ILE A 191 3.57 -20.65 2.88
CA ILE A 191 4.58 -20.29 1.88
C ILE A 191 5.24 -18.96 2.25
N LYS A 192 4.46 -17.93 2.58
CA LYS A 192 5.01 -16.62 3.00
C LYS A 192 5.83 -16.75 4.27
N PHE A 193 5.34 -17.48 5.25
CA PHE A 193 6.06 -17.71 6.50
C PHE A 193 7.46 -18.29 6.24
N PHE A 194 7.55 -19.38 5.48
CA PHE A 194 8.84 -20.03 5.20
C PHE A 194 9.74 -19.17 4.30
N LEU A 195 9.18 -18.44 3.35
CA LEU A 195 9.92 -17.50 2.51
C LEU A 195 10.58 -16.39 3.35
N ILE A 196 9.80 -15.73 4.20
CA ILE A 196 10.28 -14.63 5.04
C ILE A 196 11.26 -15.16 6.10
N LEU A 197 10.96 -16.32 6.69
CA LEU A 197 11.86 -16.99 7.62
C LEU A 197 13.21 -17.30 6.98
N GLY A 198 13.21 -17.84 5.76
CA GLY A 198 14.43 -18.13 5.00
C GLY A 198 15.24 -16.86 4.66
N ILE A 199 14.54 -15.79 4.24
CA ILE A 199 15.18 -14.50 4.00
C ILE A 199 15.79 -13.94 5.29
N ALA A 200 15.06 -13.96 6.42
CA ALA A 200 15.57 -13.46 7.68
C ALA A 200 16.80 -14.24 8.15
N PHE A 201 16.84 -15.56 7.96
CA PHE A 201 18.04 -16.37 8.22
C PHE A 201 19.20 -16.05 7.29
N LEU A 202 18.94 -15.75 6.02
CA LEU A 202 19.96 -15.33 5.07
C LEU A 202 20.63 -14.02 5.51
N PHE A 203 19.87 -13.11 6.12
CA PHE A 203 20.37 -11.89 6.75
C PHE A 203 20.91 -12.09 8.16
N ARG A 204 21.06 -13.36 8.61
CA ARG A 204 21.63 -13.75 9.89
C ARG A 204 20.90 -13.22 11.13
N TYR A 205 19.60 -12.97 11.04
CA TYR A 205 18.81 -12.65 12.22
C TYR A 205 18.65 -13.87 13.14
N PRO A 206 18.65 -13.67 14.48
CA PRO A 206 18.39 -14.74 15.44
C PRO A 206 17.04 -15.42 15.19
N SER A 207 16.96 -16.73 15.43
CA SER A 207 15.77 -17.55 15.14
C SER A 207 14.49 -16.96 15.73
N LYS A 208 14.53 -16.44 16.95
CA LYS A 208 13.38 -15.81 17.60
C LYS A 208 12.86 -14.61 16.81
N ILE A 209 13.77 -13.71 16.39
CA ILE A 209 13.41 -12.52 15.59
C ILE A 209 12.86 -12.95 14.23
N SER A 210 13.54 -13.90 13.56
CA SER A 210 13.12 -14.40 12.24
C SER A 210 11.72 -15.00 12.25
N VAL A 211 11.38 -15.78 13.29
CA VAL A 211 10.05 -16.38 13.44
C VAL A 211 8.98 -15.29 13.66
N PHE A 212 9.22 -14.31 14.55
CA PHE A 212 8.24 -13.24 14.79
C PHE A 212 8.01 -12.38 13.54
N VAL A 213 9.07 -12.02 12.81
CA VAL A 213 8.95 -11.28 11.54
C VAL A 213 8.19 -12.10 10.50
N ALA A 214 8.49 -13.40 10.37
CA ALA A 214 7.82 -14.27 9.43
C ALA A 214 6.33 -14.44 9.74
N LEU A 215 5.95 -14.58 11.01
CA LEU A 215 4.56 -14.63 11.44
C LEU A 215 3.84 -13.32 11.17
N ALA A 216 4.43 -12.18 11.55
CA ALA A 216 3.83 -10.87 11.36
C ALA A 216 3.55 -10.55 9.88
N LEU A 217 4.43 -10.98 8.97
CA LEU A 217 4.36 -10.66 7.55
C LEU A 217 3.70 -11.76 6.69
N SER A 218 3.18 -12.83 7.27
CA SER A 218 2.60 -13.95 6.52
C SER A 218 1.23 -13.66 5.89
N GLN A 219 0.52 -12.63 6.32
CA GLN A 219 -0.77 -12.18 5.79
C GLN A 219 -0.64 -11.32 4.52
N ILE A 220 -1.77 -11.06 3.81
CA ILE A 220 -1.83 -10.22 2.61
C ILE A 220 -2.28 -8.82 3.01
N GLY A 221 -1.64 -7.78 2.45
CA GLY A 221 -1.91 -6.39 2.82
C GLY A 221 -2.90 -5.66 1.89
N GLU A 222 -3.24 -4.45 2.31
CA GLU A 222 -4.17 -3.54 1.62
C GLU A 222 -3.72 -3.19 0.19
N PHE A 223 -2.42 -3.04 -0.06
CA PHE A 223 -1.90 -2.82 -1.41
C PHE A 223 -2.10 -4.05 -2.31
N GLY A 224 -2.16 -5.26 -1.74
CA GLY A 224 -2.55 -6.47 -2.46
C GLY A 224 -3.96 -6.36 -3.06
N PHE A 225 -4.93 -5.79 -2.32
CA PHE A 225 -6.27 -5.50 -2.86
C PHE A 225 -6.25 -4.48 -3.99
N LEU A 226 -5.46 -3.41 -3.87
CA LEU A 226 -5.35 -2.39 -4.91
C LEU A 226 -4.75 -2.97 -6.20
N ILE A 227 -3.73 -3.82 -6.08
CA ILE A 227 -3.14 -4.54 -7.21
C ILE A 227 -4.17 -5.50 -7.82
N LEU A 228 -4.93 -6.21 -6.99
CA LEU A 228 -5.97 -7.14 -7.44
C LEU A 228 -7.09 -6.43 -8.19
N LEU A 229 -7.57 -5.30 -7.67
CA LEU A 229 -8.58 -4.46 -8.33
C LEU A 229 -8.07 -3.89 -9.66
N SER A 230 -6.84 -3.39 -9.69
CA SER A 230 -6.19 -2.92 -10.92
C SER A 230 -6.04 -4.04 -11.95
N ALA A 231 -5.64 -5.24 -11.52
CA ALA A 231 -5.52 -6.41 -12.37
C ALA A 231 -6.88 -6.86 -12.94
N LYS A 232 -7.96 -6.81 -12.13
CA LYS A 232 -9.33 -7.06 -12.60
C LYS A 232 -9.76 -6.06 -13.66
N LYS A 233 -9.55 -4.76 -13.40
CA LYS A 233 -9.89 -3.67 -14.34
C LYS A 233 -9.21 -3.84 -15.70
N ASN A 234 -7.99 -4.38 -15.70
CA ASN A 234 -7.20 -4.64 -16.91
C ASN A 234 -7.38 -6.06 -17.47
N ASN A 235 -8.39 -6.82 -17.04
CA ASN A 235 -8.70 -8.18 -17.50
C ASN A 235 -7.54 -9.18 -17.40
N ILE A 236 -6.63 -9.00 -16.42
CA ILE A 236 -5.51 -9.92 -16.16
C ILE A 236 -6.00 -11.21 -15.49
N PHE A 237 -7.08 -11.12 -14.69
CA PHE A 237 -7.66 -12.27 -14.00
C PHE A 237 -9.07 -12.58 -14.51
N SER A 238 -9.37 -13.89 -14.61
CA SER A 238 -10.76 -14.34 -14.72
C SER A 238 -11.53 -14.02 -13.44
N GLU A 239 -12.86 -13.90 -13.53
CA GLU A 239 -13.72 -13.60 -12.38
C GLU A 239 -13.49 -14.60 -11.23
N SER A 240 -13.39 -15.89 -11.53
CA SER A 240 -13.16 -16.94 -10.53
C SER A 240 -11.79 -16.84 -9.86
N SER A 241 -10.75 -16.41 -10.58
CA SER A 241 -9.41 -16.19 -10.00
C SER A 241 -9.39 -14.93 -9.14
N TYR A 242 -10.09 -13.88 -9.56
CA TYR A 242 -10.27 -12.65 -8.80
C TYR A 242 -10.98 -12.92 -7.47
N GLN A 243 -12.14 -13.59 -7.50
CA GLN A 243 -12.92 -13.92 -6.31
C GLN A 243 -12.13 -14.79 -5.32
N ARG A 244 -11.38 -15.78 -5.82
CA ARG A 244 -10.51 -16.61 -4.96
C ARG A 244 -9.44 -15.79 -4.26
N LEU A 245 -8.67 -14.97 -4.99
CA LEU A 245 -7.63 -14.13 -4.39
C LEU A 245 -8.23 -13.10 -3.43
N LEU A 246 -9.36 -12.49 -3.79
CA LEU A 246 -10.06 -11.53 -2.95
C LEU A 246 -10.46 -12.16 -1.61
N GLY A 247 -11.15 -13.30 -1.66
CA GLY A 247 -11.60 -13.99 -0.45
C GLY A 247 -10.43 -14.47 0.42
N ILE A 248 -9.38 -15.05 -0.18
CA ILE A 248 -8.19 -15.45 0.57
C ILE A 248 -7.51 -14.23 1.21
N SER A 249 -7.42 -13.11 0.50
CA SER A 249 -6.82 -11.88 1.04
C SER A 249 -7.62 -11.34 2.22
N ILE A 250 -8.97 -11.30 2.12
CA ILE A 250 -9.84 -10.88 3.23
C ILE A 250 -9.67 -11.78 4.44
N LEU A 251 -9.64 -13.10 4.25
CA LEU A 251 -9.48 -14.08 5.34
C LEU A 251 -8.10 -14.04 5.99
N SER A 252 -7.07 -13.52 5.31
CA SER A 252 -5.70 -13.51 5.80
C SER A 252 -5.41 -12.36 6.77
N ILE A 253 -6.26 -11.35 6.81
CA ILE A 253 -6.17 -10.16 7.68
C ILE A 253 -6.88 -10.42 9.01
#